data_d052ea0a57f57e598d82ef123baec2d4
#
_entry.id   d052ea0a57f57e598d82ef123baec2d4
#
_cell.length_a   1.000
_cell.length_b   1.000
_cell.length_c   1.000
_cell.angle_alpha   90.00
_cell.angle_beta   90.00
_cell.angle_gamma   90.00
#
_symmetry.space_group_name_H-M   'P 1'
#
loop_
_entity.id
_entity.type
_entity.pdbx_description
1 polymer ?
#
loop_
_entity_poly.entity_id
_entity_poly.type
_entity_poly.pdbx_seq_one_letter_code
_entity_poly.pdbx_strand_id
1 'polypeptide(L)'
;MIEAHILDGDLAIIRPQRQVENGEIAAVTVEGTLPKATLKIVHRDQHSLSLVPANSAYSPLIFKGPQRKHVAIIGKLVGVVRRN
;
A
#
# COMPACT_ATOMS: atom_id res chain seq x y z
N MET A 1 -4.33 7.00 -7.15
CA MET A 1 -3.18 7.70 -7.60
C MET A 1 -2.35 6.95 -8.60
N ILE A 2 -2.93 6.91 -9.69
CA ILE A 2 -2.33 6.29 -10.83
C ILE A 2 -1.02 6.94 -11.16
N GLU A 3 -0.96 8.19 -10.78
CA GLU A 3 0.16 9.06 -11.09
C GLU A 3 1.40 8.73 -10.30
N ALA A 4 1.35 7.71 -9.46
CA ALA A 4 2.53 7.30 -8.74
C ALA A 4 3.68 6.97 -9.69
N HIS A 5 3.36 6.44 -10.88
CA HIS A 5 4.37 6.19 -11.91
C HIS A 5 5.63 5.52 -11.38
N ILE A 6 5.43 4.54 -10.49
CA ILE A 6 6.55 3.78 -9.96
C ILE A 6 6.86 2.67 -10.95
N LEU A 7 8.05 2.74 -11.52
CA LEU A 7 8.49 1.83 -12.56
C LEU A 7 9.37 0.73 -11.97
N ASP A 8 9.46 -0.36 -12.70
CA ASP A 8 10.39 -1.43 -12.30
C ASP A 8 11.79 -0.86 -12.21
N GLY A 9 12.50 -1.21 -11.12
CA GLY A 9 13.83 -0.72 -10.89
C GLY A 9 13.91 0.59 -10.12
N ASP A 10 12.80 1.27 -9.94
CA ASP A 10 12.78 2.45 -9.08
C ASP A 10 12.93 2.05 -7.63
N LEU A 11 13.55 2.92 -6.84
CA LEU A 11 13.69 2.73 -5.40
C LEU A 11 12.62 3.52 -4.68
N ALA A 12 11.80 2.84 -3.92
CA ALA A 12 10.79 3.47 -3.09
C ALA A 12 11.39 3.81 -1.73
N ILE A 13 11.22 5.05 -1.30
CA ILE A 13 11.68 5.49 0.00
C ILE A 13 10.50 5.43 0.95
N ILE A 14 10.62 4.62 1.99
CA ILE A 14 9.53 4.34 2.92
C ILE A 14 9.89 4.90 4.30
N ARG A 15 9.01 5.71 4.86
CA ARG A 15 9.12 6.15 6.23
C ARG A 15 8.41 5.14 7.12
N PRO A 16 9.08 4.49 8.06
CA PRO A 16 8.42 3.55 8.95
C PRO A 16 7.34 4.23 9.77
N GLN A 17 6.12 3.71 9.67
CA GLN A 17 5.00 4.15 10.50
C GLN A 17 3.89 3.11 10.39
N ARG A 18 3.04 3.04 11.41
CA ARG A 18 2.03 1.99 11.48
C ARG A 18 0.72 2.36 10.81
N GLN A 19 0.51 3.64 10.57
CA GLN A 19 -0.74 4.11 9.97
C GLN A 19 -0.42 5.18 8.94
N VAL A 20 -1.31 5.28 7.97
CA VAL A 20 -1.26 6.32 6.95
C VAL A 20 -2.65 6.90 6.80
N GLU A 21 -2.74 8.10 6.23
CA GLU A 21 -4.01 8.74 5.97
C GLU A 21 -4.61 8.23 4.67
N ASN A 22 -5.91 8.44 4.53
CA ASN A 22 -6.63 8.02 3.32
C ASN A 22 -6.00 8.67 2.08
N GLY A 23 -5.81 7.84 1.07
CA GLY A 23 -5.23 8.30 -0.19
C GLY A 23 -3.72 8.23 -0.25
N GLU A 24 -3.07 7.95 0.87
CA GLU A 24 -1.61 7.83 0.87
C GLU A 24 -1.19 6.44 0.41
N ILE A 25 0.02 6.38 -0.17
CA ILE A 25 0.60 5.10 -0.59
C ILE A 25 1.45 4.57 0.55
N ALA A 26 1.23 3.32 0.87
CA ALA A 26 1.97 2.64 1.94
C ALA A 26 2.57 1.34 1.44
N ALA A 27 3.65 0.94 2.09
CA ALA A 27 4.17 -0.41 1.98
C ALA A 27 3.38 -1.28 2.94
N VAL A 28 2.73 -2.32 2.43
CA VAL A 28 1.88 -3.17 3.23
C VAL A 28 2.22 -4.63 3.00
N THR A 29 1.95 -5.45 4.02
CA THR A 29 1.96 -6.89 3.88
C THR A 29 0.57 -7.41 4.21
N VAL A 30 0.18 -8.51 3.57
CA VAL A 30 -1.11 -9.13 3.81
C VAL A 30 -0.86 -10.58 4.22
N GLU A 31 -1.40 -10.93 5.38
CA GLU A 31 -1.28 -12.27 5.92
C GLU A 31 -1.90 -13.29 4.97
N GLY A 32 -1.22 -14.40 4.80
CA GLY A 32 -1.69 -15.44 3.89
C GLY A 32 -1.22 -15.29 2.45
N THR A 33 -0.50 -14.21 2.13
CA THR A 33 0.12 -14.03 0.84
C THR A 33 1.64 -14.23 0.98
N LEU A 34 2.36 -14.07 -0.11
CA LEU A 34 3.81 -14.12 -0.05
C LEU A 34 4.30 -13.04 0.93
N PRO A 35 5.31 -13.33 1.74
CA PRO A 35 5.80 -12.39 2.75
C PRO A 35 6.59 -11.24 2.10
N LYS A 36 5.97 -10.53 1.19
CA LYS A 36 6.60 -9.47 0.43
C LYS A 36 5.77 -8.21 0.56
N ALA A 37 6.42 -7.13 0.95
CA ALA A 37 5.75 -5.85 1.02
C ALA A 37 5.42 -5.34 -0.38
N THR A 38 4.24 -4.78 -0.53
CA THR A 38 3.82 -4.17 -1.79
C THR A 38 3.32 -2.77 -1.51
N LEU A 39 3.34 -1.93 -2.54
CA LEU A 39 2.85 -0.56 -2.42
C LEU A 39 1.38 -0.52 -2.80
N LYS A 40 0.58 0.05 -1.92
CA LYS A 40 -0.87 0.17 -2.11
C LYS A 40 -1.32 1.54 -1.67
N ILE A 41 -2.34 2.06 -2.34
CA ILE A 41 -3.05 3.25 -1.89
C ILE A 41 -4.04 2.79 -0.84
N VAL A 42 -3.98 3.40 0.34
CA VAL A 42 -4.78 2.96 1.49
C VAL A 42 -6.00 3.85 1.64
N HIS A 43 -7.16 3.24 1.70
CA HIS A 43 -8.41 3.93 2.06
C HIS A 43 -9.08 3.15 3.17
N ARG A 44 -9.54 3.84 4.19
CA ARG A 44 -10.27 3.20 5.27
C ARG A 44 -11.50 4.00 5.64
N ASP A 45 -12.51 3.29 6.09
CA ASP A 45 -13.67 3.91 6.73
C ASP A 45 -13.87 3.23 8.09
N GLN A 46 -15.05 3.38 8.68
CA GLN A 46 -15.31 2.85 10.02
C GLN A 46 -15.19 1.35 10.12
N HIS A 47 -15.46 0.63 9.03
CA HIS A 47 -15.56 -0.82 9.09
C HIS A 47 -14.70 -1.55 8.06
N SER A 48 -14.07 -0.84 7.16
CA SER A 48 -13.32 -1.49 6.09
C SER A 48 -12.00 -0.79 5.81
N LEU A 49 -11.12 -1.56 5.21
CA LEU A 49 -9.82 -1.11 4.75
C LEU A 49 -9.67 -1.57 3.30
N SER A 50 -9.46 -0.63 2.41
CA SER A 50 -9.27 -0.92 0.98
C SER A 50 -7.83 -0.67 0.60
N LEU A 51 -7.24 -1.63 -0.09
CA LEU A 51 -5.90 -1.53 -0.63
C LEU A 51 -6.02 -1.47 -2.15
N VAL A 52 -5.76 -0.30 -2.70
CA VAL A 52 -5.86 -0.07 -4.13
C VAL A 52 -4.46 -0.18 -4.72
N PRO A 53 -4.23 -1.06 -5.69
CA PRO A 53 -2.92 -1.16 -6.31
C PRO A 53 -2.49 0.18 -6.90
N ALA A 54 -1.22 0.53 -6.72
CA ALA A 54 -0.67 1.71 -7.35
C ALA A 54 -0.66 1.57 -8.86
N ASN A 55 -0.67 0.33 -9.34
CA ASN A 55 -0.83 0.02 -10.74
C ASN A 55 -2.31 -0.31 -10.98
N SER A 56 -2.95 0.42 -11.87
CA SER A 56 -4.39 0.29 -12.12
C SER A 56 -4.81 -1.01 -12.79
N ALA A 57 -3.87 -1.90 -13.10
CA ALA A 57 -4.19 -3.17 -13.76
C ALA A 57 -4.93 -4.15 -12.85
N TYR A 58 -4.95 -3.93 -11.55
CA TYR A 58 -5.50 -4.87 -10.58
C TYR A 58 -6.67 -4.25 -9.82
N SER A 59 -7.55 -5.14 -9.35
CA SER A 59 -8.70 -4.72 -8.55
C SER A 59 -8.30 -4.41 -7.11
N PRO A 60 -9.03 -3.53 -6.44
CA PRO A 60 -8.79 -3.27 -5.02
C PRO A 60 -9.04 -4.49 -4.17
N LEU A 61 -8.29 -4.62 -3.09
CA LEU A 61 -8.53 -5.61 -2.04
C LEU A 61 -9.25 -4.92 -0.90
N ILE A 62 -10.37 -5.49 -0.46
CA ILE A 62 -11.17 -4.88 0.59
C ILE A 62 -11.23 -5.83 1.78
N PHE A 63 -10.88 -5.31 2.94
CA PHE A 63 -10.88 -6.05 4.20
C PHE A 63 -11.91 -5.42 5.13
N LYS A 64 -12.89 -6.20 5.57
CA LYS A 64 -13.98 -5.72 6.41
C LYS A 64 -13.89 -6.31 7.81
N GLY A 65 -14.25 -5.49 8.80
CA GLY A 65 -14.32 -5.94 10.19
C GLY A 65 -13.01 -6.55 10.67
N PRO A 66 -13.06 -7.73 11.30
CA PRO A 66 -11.85 -8.36 11.84
C PRO A 66 -10.80 -8.71 10.78
N GLN A 67 -11.19 -8.79 9.52
CA GLN A 67 -10.24 -9.10 8.46
C GLN A 67 -9.17 -8.03 8.32
N ARG A 68 -9.44 -6.83 8.79
CA ARG A 68 -8.49 -5.72 8.69
C ARG A 68 -7.18 -6.01 9.40
N LYS A 69 -7.19 -6.86 10.41
CA LYS A 69 -5.98 -7.21 11.16
C LYS A 69 -5.00 -8.07 10.36
N HIS A 70 -5.43 -8.60 9.22
CA HIS A 70 -4.53 -9.36 8.35
C HIS A 70 -3.60 -8.47 7.54
N VAL A 71 -3.84 -7.17 7.57
CA VAL A 71 -3.04 -6.19 6.83
C VAL A 71 -2.13 -5.46 7.82
N ALA A 72 -0.84 -5.45 7.51
CA ALA A 72 0.12 -4.68 8.29
C ALA A 72 0.70 -3.57 7.42
N ILE A 73 0.63 -2.34 7.92
CA ILE A 73 1.26 -1.20 7.26
C ILE A 73 2.67 -1.10 7.81
N ILE A 74 3.65 -1.15 6.91
CA ILE A 74 5.06 -1.08 7.26
C ILE A 74 5.51 0.36 7.31
N GLY A 75 5.02 1.18 6.38
CA GLY A 75 5.41 2.57 6.34
C GLY A 75 4.74 3.31 5.22
N LYS A 76 5.01 4.60 5.16
CA LYS A 76 4.45 5.51 4.17
C LYS A 76 5.47 5.75 3.06
N LEU A 77 5.02 5.72 1.82
CA LEU A 77 5.85 6.11 0.70
C LEU A 77 6.08 7.62 0.76
N VAL A 78 7.32 8.04 0.88
CA VAL A 78 7.67 9.46 0.94
C VAL A 78 8.50 9.93 -0.24
N GLY A 79 8.95 9.04 -1.08
CA GLY A 79 9.70 9.42 -2.26
C GLY A 79 10.02 8.23 -3.14
N VAL A 80 10.42 8.52 -4.36
CA VAL A 80 10.86 7.52 -5.33
C VAL A 80 12.15 8.01 -5.96
N VAL A 81 13.16 7.16 -5.98
CA VAL A 81 14.41 7.44 -6.65
C VAL A 81 14.43 6.67 -7.95
N ARG A 82 14.49 7.39 -9.05
CA ARG A 82 14.52 6.75 -10.37
C ARG A 82 15.95 6.37 -10.73
N ARG A 83 16.08 5.13 -11.15
CA ARG A 83 17.38 4.61 -11.59
C ARG A 83 17.42 4.60 -13.10
N ASN A 84 18.50 5.06 -13.65
CA ASN A 84 18.72 5.05 -15.09
C ASN A 84 19.48 3.80 -15.51
#